data_8346685e019b5fbf16ffd699a9795fb6
#
_entry.id   8346685e019b5fbf16ffd699a9795fb6
#
_cell.length_a   1.000
_cell.length_b   1.000
_cell.length_c   1.000
_cell.angle_alpha   90.00
_cell.angle_beta   90.00
_cell.angle_gamma   90.00
#
_symmetry.space_group_name_H-M   'P 1'
#
loop_
_entity.id
_entity.type
_entity.pdbx_description
1 polymer ?
#
loop_
_entity_poly.entity_id
_entity_poly.type
_entity_poly.pdbx_seq_one_letter_code
_entity_poly.pdbx_strand_id
1 'polypeptide(L)'
;MSTMEKLSESDKERCRREYAENGYFVLRNVVDPNLLDGLHRALSEEFERAKGTEALFSGGGLISGHLNCFPGEGARPVYETLVNKGIVDLIKELHPRAQRLPNVGCNFNLPGSHTQHWHTDRPFSRDFMIANVTLVDTNAENGATDIIPGTHKQLYRYTRFVLDKVDRNSKRVETRRGDVVVRNSNMWHRGMTNLTKVPRPMVAFTWEDGGSTQPDPFRIHDGKIRFLPNWFRPNRMGRIRERVFVRAPFIYSALRFGRSLVDKEY
;
A
#
# COMPACT_ATOMS: atom_id res chain seq x y z
N MET A 1 -32.03 -2.22 6.02
CA MET A 1 -30.84 -2.06 5.18
C MET A 1 -30.58 -0.56 5.09
N SER A 2 -29.55 -0.04 5.76
CA SER A 2 -29.16 1.37 5.60
C SER A 2 -28.73 1.55 4.14
N THR A 3 -29.37 2.45 3.41
CA THR A 3 -28.92 2.86 2.07
C THR A 3 -27.52 3.44 2.22
N MET A 4 -26.52 2.72 1.70
CA MET A 4 -25.15 3.23 1.68
C MET A 4 -25.14 4.49 0.80
N GLU A 5 -24.99 5.65 1.42
CA GLU A 5 -24.97 6.92 0.72
C GLU A 5 -23.74 7.00 -0.20
N LYS A 6 -23.97 7.31 -1.47
CA LYS A 6 -22.91 7.52 -2.46
C LYS A 6 -22.17 8.82 -2.15
N LEU A 7 -20.92 8.93 -2.60
CA LEU A 7 -20.17 10.18 -2.56
C LEU A 7 -20.99 11.30 -3.19
N SER A 8 -21.12 12.41 -2.48
CA SER A 8 -21.72 13.64 -3.03
C SER A 8 -20.87 14.23 -4.14
N GLU A 9 -21.46 15.03 -5.03
CA GLU A 9 -20.67 15.72 -6.07
C GLU A 9 -19.63 16.66 -5.44
N SER A 10 -19.95 17.30 -4.32
CA SER A 10 -18.98 18.15 -3.60
C SER A 10 -17.79 17.36 -3.06
N ASP A 11 -18.03 16.12 -2.56
CA ASP A 11 -16.94 15.23 -2.14
C ASP A 11 -16.07 14.78 -3.31
N LYS A 12 -16.69 14.41 -4.42
CA LYS A 12 -15.94 14.03 -5.62
C LYS A 12 -15.08 15.18 -6.12
N GLU A 13 -15.63 16.42 -6.14
CA GLU A 13 -14.88 17.59 -6.57
C GLU A 13 -13.71 17.93 -5.64
N ARG A 14 -13.92 17.81 -4.33
CA ARG A 14 -12.83 17.88 -3.34
C ARG A 14 -11.75 16.83 -3.63
N CYS A 15 -12.14 15.58 -3.85
CA CYS A 15 -11.21 14.48 -4.16
C CYS A 15 -10.43 14.73 -5.46
N ARG A 16 -11.08 15.25 -6.51
CA ARG A 16 -10.42 15.63 -7.77
C ARG A 16 -9.33 16.69 -7.55
N ARG A 17 -9.65 17.74 -6.78
CA ARG A 17 -8.68 18.79 -6.44
C ARG A 17 -7.51 18.24 -5.62
N GLU A 18 -7.80 17.51 -4.54
CA GLU A 18 -6.77 16.92 -3.68
C GLU A 18 -5.86 15.97 -4.47
N TYR A 19 -6.44 15.15 -5.36
CA TYR A 19 -5.66 14.27 -6.22
C TYR A 19 -4.79 15.06 -7.20
N ALA A 20 -5.35 16.06 -7.88
CA ALA A 20 -4.60 16.89 -8.83
C ALA A 20 -3.45 17.64 -8.15
N GLU A 21 -3.65 18.13 -6.92
CA GLU A 21 -2.63 18.87 -6.18
C GLU A 21 -1.61 17.95 -5.52
N ASN A 22 -2.08 16.94 -4.81
CA ASN A 22 -1.26 16.17 -3.88
C ASN A 22 -0.94 14.75 -4.37
N GLY A 23 -1.70 14.19 -5.33
CA GLY A 23 -1.57 12.82 -5.81
C GLY A 23 -2.32 11.79 -4.95
N TYR A 24 -3.05 12.25 -3.95
CA TYR A 24 -3.88 11.42 -3.09
C TYR A 24 -5.01 12.21 -2.45
N PHE A 25 -6.00 11.48 -1.95
CA PHE A 25 -7.04 12.01 -1.07
C PHE A 25 -7.43 10.95 -0.04
N VAL A 26 -8.08 11.40 1.04
CA VAL A 26 -8.55 10.54 2.12
C VAL A 26 -10.07 10.68 2.23
N LEU A 27 -10.76 9.55 2.17
CA LEU A 27 -12.18 9.43 2.44
C LEU A 27 -12.37 8.83 3.84
N ARG A 28 -13.15 9.52 4.67
CA ARG A 28 -13.37 9.12 6.06
C ARG A 28 -14.64 8.29 6.20
N ASN A 29 -14.63 7.31 7.13
CA ASN A 29 -15.79 6.49 7.48
C ASN A 29 -16.45 5.80 6.26
N VAL A 30 -15.64 5.28 5.33
CA VAL A 30 -16.13 4.65 4.10
C VAL A 30 -16.68 3.27 4.38
N VAL A 31 -15.89 2.44 5.05
CA VAL A 31 -16.22 1.04 5.32
C VAL A 31 -16.66 0.90 6.76
N ASP A 32 -17.80 0.23 6.96
CA ASP A 32 -18.30 -0.05 8.31
C ASP A 32 -17.26 -0.86 9.09
N PRO A 33 -16.84 -0.40 10.28
CA PRO A 33 -15.90 -1.14 11.12
C PRO A 33 -16.31 -2.59 11.39
N ASN A 34 -17.60 -2.88 11.51
CA ASN A 34 -18.09 -4.24 11.73
C ASN A 34 -17.80 -5.17 10.55
N LEU A 35 -17.82 -4.63 9.32
CA LEU A 35 -17.46 -5.40 8.11
C LEU A 35 -15.96 -5.78 8.13
N LEU A 36 -15.12 -4.97 8.76
CA LEU A 36 -13.69 -5.20 8.84
C LEU A 36 -13.29 -6.21 9.94
N ASP A 37 -14.15 -6.45 10.94
CA ASP A 37 -13.83 -7.34 12.07
C ASP A 37 -13.51 -8.77 11.64
N GLY A 38 -14.36 -9.32 10.77
CA GLY A 38 -14.16 -10.68 10.25
C GLY A 38 -12.86 -10.81 9.48
N LEU A 39 -12.57 -9.86 8.59
CA LEU A 39 -11.35 -9.87 7.79
C LEU A 39 -10.10 -9.66 8.66
N HIS A 40 -10.14 -8.72 9.60
CA HIS A 40 -9.02 -8.46 10.50
C HIS A 40 -8.70 -9.69 11.37
N ARG A 41 -9.73 -10.34 11.90
CA ARG A 41 -9.56 -11.58 12.69
C ARG A 41 -8.95 -12.68 11.84
N ALA A 42 -9.50 -12.95 10.65
CA ALA A 42 -9.01 -13.98 9.74
C ALA A 42 -7.54 -13.75 9.33
N LEU A 43 -7.16 -12.50 9.05
CA LEU A 43 -5.77 -12.13 8.75
C LEU A 43 -4.84 -12.39 9.95
N SER A 44 -5.28 -12.07 11.15
CA SER A 44 -4.50 -12.26 12.37
C SER A 44 -4.33 -13.77 12.69
N GLU A 45 -5.39 -14.55 12.56
CA GLU A 45 -5.36 -16.01 12.75
C GLU A 45 -4.44 -16.69 11.71
N GLU A 46 -4.50 -16.26 10.45
CA GLU A 46 -3.61 -16.81 9.42
C GLU A 46 -2.16 -16.42 9.64
N PHE A 47 -1.91 -15.19 10.11
CA PHE A 47 -0.56 -14.80 10.50
C PHE A 47 0.00 -15.67 11.62
N GLU A 48 -0.78 -15.95 12.68
CA GLU A 48 -0.34 -16.81 13.77
C GLU A 48 -0.11 -18.27 13.31
N ARG A 49 -0.94 -18.78 12.38
CA ARG A 49 -0.73 -20.12 11.77
C ARG A 49 0.52 -20.18 10.90
N ALA A 50 0.78 -19.13 10.13
CA ALA A 50 1.93 -19.03 9.24
C ALA A 50 3.25 -18.78 9.98
N LYS A 51 3.17 -18.28 11.21
CA LYS A 51 4.32 -17.93 12.05
C LYS A 51 5.19 -19.16 12.31
N GLY A 52 6.47 -19.06 11.99
CA GLY A 52 7.40 -20.19 12.13
C GLY A 52 7.37 -21.21 11.00
N THR A 53 6.52 -21.05 10.00
CA THR A 53 6.48 -21.88 8.79
C THR A 53 7.21 -21.20 7.62
N GLU A 54 7.44 -21.97 6.54
CA GLU A 54 7.97 -21.41 5.31
C GLU A 54 7.03 -20.43 4.58
N ALA A 55 5.74 -20.41 4.96
CA ALA A 55 4.76 -19.47 4.42
C ALA A 55 5.10 -18.02 4.80
N LEU A 56 5.62 -17.80 6.02
CA LEU A 56 6.27 -16.54 6.41
C LEU A 56 7.76 -16.64 6.12
N PHE A 57 8.06 -16.46 4.88
CA PHE A 57 9.39 -16.61 4.39
C PHE A 57 10.36 -15.60 5.02
N SER A 58 11.43 -16.10 5.60
CA SER A 58 12.45 -15.33 6.33
C SER A 58 13.34 -14.41 5.48
N GLY A 59 13.06 -14.22 4.23
CA GLY A 59 13.71 -13.29 3.30
C GLY A 59 12.68 -12.53 2.49
N GLY A 60 11.40 -12.70 2.82
CA GLY A 60 10.29 -12.11 2.10
C GLY A 60 9.64 -10.93 2.82
N GLY A 61 10.40 -10.16 3.59
CA GLY A 61 9.88 -9.02 4.34
C GLY A 61 9.80 -9.23 5.85
N LEU A 62 10.11 -10.44 6.35
CA LEU A 62 10.08 -10.73 7.79
C LEU A 62 11.15 -9.95 8.56
N ILE A 63 12.32 -9.70 7.95
CA ILE A 63 13.40 -8.93 8.58
C ILE A 63 13.04 -7.44 8.62
N SER A 64 12.45 -6.92 7.54
CA SER A 64 11.97 -5.53 7.50
C SER A 64 10.71 -5.33 8.34
N GLY A 65 9.94 -6.40 8.59
CA GLY A 65 8.68 -6.35 9.31
C GLY A 65 7.51 -5.87 8.44
N HIS A 66 7.70 -5.67 7.13
CA HIS A 66 6.64 -5.33 6.19
C HIS A 66 6.31 -6.55 5.32
N LEU A 67 5.24 -7.24 5.66
CA LEU A 67 4.77 -8.40 4.93
C LEU A 67 3.72 -8.01 3.89
N ASN A 68 3.65 -8.79 2.82
CA ASN A 68 2.55 -8.75 1.87
C ASN A 68 1.72 -10.03 2.01
N CYS A 69 0.42 -9.90 1.93
CA CYS A 69 -0.44 -11.05 1.84
C CYS A 69 -1.59 -10.81 0.86
N PHE A 70 -2.12 -11.90 0.34
CA PHE A 70 -3.41 -11.93 -0.33
C PHE A 70 -4.48 -12.08 0.77
N PRO A 71 -5.43 -11.14 0.89
CA PRO A 71 -6.39 -11.13 2.02
C PRO A 71 -7.57 -12.09 1.84
N GLY A 72 -7.60 -12.85 0.76
CA GLY A 72 -8.66 -13.80 0.48
C GLY A 72 -9.97 -13.16 0.02
N GLU A 73 -10.98 -14.03 -0.14
CA GLU A 73 -12.35 -13.61 -0.57
C GLU A 73 -13.02 -12.68 0.46
N GLY A 74 -12.56 -12.70 1.72
CA GLY A 74 -13.03 -11.78 2.76
C GLY A 74 -12.82 -10.30 2.47
N ALA A 75 -11.96 -9.94 1.51
CA ALA A 75 -11.78 -8.57 1.07
C ALA A 75 -12.84 -8.10 0.05
N ARG A 76 -13.63 -9.02 -0.53
CA ARG A 76 -14.67 -8.69 -1.53
C ARG A 76 -15.73 -7.73 -1.00
N PRO A 77 -16.35 -7.94 0.19
CA PRO A 77 -17.37 -7.01 0.69
C PRO A 77 -16.80 -5.61 0.93
N VAL A 78 -15.50 -5.51 1.27
CA VAL A 78 -14.81 -4.22 1.40
C VAL A 78 -14.75 -3.52 0.04
N TYR A 79 -14.35 -4.23 -1.02
CA TYR A 79 -14.33 -3.70 -2.38
C TYR A 79 -15.72 -3.30 -2.87
N GLU A 80 -16.74 -4.15 -2.65
CA GLU A 80 -18.11 -3.86 -3.02
C GLU A 80 -18.65 -2.59 -2.34
N THR A 81 -18.20 -2.31 -1.12
CA THR A 81 -18.48 -1.03 -0.45
C THR A 81 -17.92 0.14 -1.24
N LEU A 82 -16.67 0.04 -1.74
CA LEU A 82 -16.07 1.11 -2.56
C LEU A 82 -16.83 1.31 -3.87
N VAL A 83 -17.29 0.22 -4.49
CA VAL A 83 -18.14 0.26 -5.71
C VAL A 83 -19.45 0.96 -5.42
N ASN A 84 -20.17 0.50 -4.40
CA ASN A 84 -21.50 1.01 -4.06
C ASN A 84 -21.48 2.50 -3.67
N LYS A 85 -20.39 2.97 -3.09
CA LYS A 85 -20.18 4.38 -2.75
C LYS A 85 -19.67 5.24 -3.93
N GLY A 86 -19.44 4.65 -5.12
CA GLY A 86 -18.97 5.35 -6.32
C GLY A 86 -17.49 5.74 -6.28
N ILE A 87 -16.71 5.18 -5.35
CA ILE A 87 -15.27 5.45 -5.22
C ILE A 87 -14.51 4.84 -6.38
N VAL A 88 -14.89 3.64 -6.80
CA VAL A 88 -14.28 2.96 -7.95
C VAL A 88 -14.54 3.73 -9.25
N ASP A 89 -15.72 4.31 -9.41
CA ASP A 89 -16.04 5.14 -10.58
C ASP A 89 -15.16 6.40 -10.60
N LEU A 90 -14.99 7.06 -9.45
CA LEU A 90 -14.07 8.19 -9.32
C LEU A 90 -12.61 7.80 -9.63
N ILE A 91 -12.15 6.62 -9.20
CA ILE A 91 -10.82 6.11 -9.54
C ILE A 91 -10.67 5.93 -11.06
N LYS A 92 -11.68 5.37 -11.74
CA LYS A 92 -11.67 5.18 -13.20
C LYS A 92 -11.68 6.51 -13.94
N GLU A 93 -12.39 7.50 -13.42
CA GLU A 93 -12.40 8.86 -13.94
C GLU A 93 -11.01 9.51 -13.83
N LEU A 94 -10.39 9.45 -12.65
CA LEU A 94 -9.06 10.02 -12.39
C LEU A 94 -7.94 9.27 -13.13
N HIS A 95 -8.13 8.01 -13.44
CA HIS A 95 -7.16 7.16 -14.11
C HIS A 95 -7.83 6.25 -15.14
N PRO A 96 -8.04 6.72 -16.39
CA PRO A 96 -8.83 5.99 -17.40
C PRO A 96 -8.31 4.60 -17.77
N ARG A 97 -7.07 4.25 -17.40
CA ARG A 97 -6.54 2.89 -17.56
C ARG A 97 -7.08 1.89 -16.53
N ALA A 98 -7.70 2.33 -15.43
CA ALA A 98 -8.21 1.49 -14.35
C ALA A 98 -9.55 0.82 -14.70
N GLN A 99 -9.61 0.03 -15.79
CA GLN A 99 -10.87 -0.49 -16.34
C GLN A 99 -11.29 -1.85 -15.78
N ARG A 100 -10.32 -2.69 -15.39
CA ARG A 100 -10.57 -4.04 -14.88
C ARG A 100 -10.85 -4.03 -13.36
N LEU A 101 -11.22 -5.19 -12.81
CA LEU A 101 -11.19 -5.41 -11.37
C LEU A 101 -9.76 -5.17 -10.83
N PRO A 102 -9.60 -4.67 -9.61
CA PRO A 102 -8.27 -4.44 -9.06
C PRO A 102 -7.53 -5.74 -8.77
N ASN A 103 -6.21 -5.67 -8.73
CA ASN A 103 -5.44 -6.66 -7.98
C ASN A 103 -5.69 -6.44 -6.49
N VAL A 104 -5.78 -7.53 -5.74
CA VAL A 104 -6.13 -7.52 -4.32
C VAL A 104 -4.93 -7.92 -3.48
N GLY A 105 -4.57 -7.08 -2.54
CA GLY A 105 -3.44 -7.30 -1.64
C GLY A 105 -3.69 -6.75 -0.25
N CYS A 106 -2.77 -7.05 0.65
CA CYS A 106 -2.76 -6.51 1.98
C CYS A 106 -1.32 -6.28 2.43
N ASN A 107 -1.04 -5.11 2.97
CA ASN A 107 0.20 -4.83 3.67
C ASN A 107 0.01 -5.14 5.15
N PHE A 108 0.92 -5.91 5.71
CA PHE A 108 0.87 -6.36 7.09
C PHE A 108 2.16 -5.89 7.79
N ASN A 109 2.05 -4.79 8.53
CA ASN A 109 3.18 -4.16 9.21
C ASN A 109 3.32 -4.73 10.62
N LEU A 110 4.44 -5.40 10.89
CA LEU A 110 4.69 -6.10 12.15
C LEU A 110 5.21 -5.16 13.25
N PRO A 111 4.96 -5.49 14.53
CA PRO A 111 5.64 -4.86 15.64
C PRO A 111 7.16 -4.86 15.46
N GLY A 112 7.80 -3.73 15.74
CA GLY A 112 9.25 -3.58 15.60
C GLY A 112 9.75 -3.56 14.14
N SER A 113 8.86 -3.36 13.16
CA SER A 113 9.27 -3.20 11.77
C SER A 113 10.24 -2.04 11.58
N HIS A 114 11.05 -2.12 10.55
CA HIS A 114 11.95 -1.03 10.17
C HIS A 114 11.25 -0.04 9.24
N THR A 115 11.59 1.23 9.34
CA THR A 115 11.12 2.23 8.35
C THR A 115 11.58 1.83 6.96
N GLN A 116 10.65 1.81 6.01
CA GLN A 116 10.98 1.55 4.60
C GLN A 116 11.80 2.70 4.01
N HIS A 117 12.60 2.38 2.99
CA HIS A 117 13.20 3.42 2.17
C HIS A 117 12.12 4.18 1.40
N TRP A 118 12.34 5.46 1.15
CA TRP A 118 11.53 6.24 0.24
C TRP A 118 11.48 5.58 -1.14
N HIS A 119 10.30 5.36 -1.68
CA HIS A 119 10.11 4.70 -2.98
C HIS A 119 8.81 5.14 -3.65
N THR A 120 8.71 4.84 -4.92
CA THR A 120 7.48 4.76 -5.68
C THR A 120 7.18 3.28 -5.95
N ASP A 121 5.94 2.91 -6.19
CA ASP A 121 5.60 1.49 -6.38
C ASP A 121 6.06 0.96 -7.73
N ARG A 122 6.17 1.84 -8.75
CA ARG A 122 6.58 1.50 -10.12
C ARG A 122 7.37 2.64 -10.77
N PRO A 123 8.04 2.39 -11.91
CA PRO A 123 8.60 3.45 -12.74
C PRO A 123 7.54 4.49 -13.12
N PHE A 124 7.96 5.73 -13.27
CA PHE A 124 7.07 6.89 -13.48
C PHE A 124 6.15 6.72 -14.70
N SER A 125 6.64 6.08 -15.75
CA SER A 125 5.88 5.83 -16.99
C SER A 125 4.74 4.80 -16.84
N ARG A 126 4.69 4.07 -15.72
CA ARG A 126 3.73 2.99 -15.44
C ARG A 126 2.92 3.26 -14.18
N ASP A 127 2.44 4.47 -14.03
CA ASP A 127 1.62 4.85 -12.89
C ASP A 127 0.27 4.12 -12.88
N PHE A 128 -0.27 3.96 -11.69
CA PHE A 128 -1.57 3.33 -11.44
C PHE A 128 -2.18 3.84 -10.13
N MET A 129 -3.46 3.53 -9.94
CA MET A 129 -4.18 3.91 -8.73
C MET A 129 -4.16 2.81 -7.69
N ILE A 130 -4.15 3.24 -6.45
CA ILE A 130 -4.21 2.38 -5.27
C ILE A 130 -5.27 2.93 -4.32
N ALA A 131 -6.18 2.07 -3.88
CA ALA A 131 -7.09 2.35 -2.78
C ALA A 131 -6.68 1.50 -1.57
N ASN A 132 -6.19 2.14 -0.53
CA ASN A 132 -5.81 1.51 0.73
C ASN A 132 -6.95 1.66 1.74
N VAL A 133 -7.44 0.54 2.29
CA VAL A 133 -8.46 0.50 3.34
C VAL A 133 -7.82 0.10 4.65
N THR A 134 -7.93 0.95 5.67
CA THR A 134 -7.35 0.70 6.99
C THR A 134 -8.25 -0.19 7.84
N LEU A 135 -7.68 -1.30 8.34
CA LEU A 135 -8.41 -2.26 9.16
C LEU A 135 -8.33 -1.92 10.66
N VAL A 136 -7.41 -1.04 11.02
CA VAL A 136 -7.20 -0.53 12.37
C VAL A 136 -6.89 0.96 12.28
N ASP A 137 -7.07 1.72 13.34
CA ASP A 137 -6.60 3.10 13.39
C ASP A 137 -5.09 3.14 13.11
N THR A 138 -4.68 4.08 12.28
CA THR A 138 -3.30 4.17 11.81
C THR A 138 -2.74 5.55 12.18
N ASN A 139 -1.68 5.55 12.96
CA ASN A 139 -1.06 6.76 13.52
C ASN A 139 0.48 6.66 13.55
N ALA A 140 1.13 7.63 14.14
CA ALA A 140 2.58 7.67 14.24
C ALA A 140 3.17 6.46 14.97
N GLU A 141 2.47 5.92 15.98
CA GLU A 141 2.98 4.84 16.82
C GLU A 141 2.94 3.48 16.12
N ASN A 142 1.91 3.21 15.31
CA ASN A 142 1.76 1.92 14.63
C ASN A 142 2.21 1.93 13.16
N GLY A 143 2.99 2.93 12.77
CA GLY A 143 3.65 2.94 11.47
C GLY A 143 2.78 3.44 10.33
N ALA A 144 2.01 4.51 10.55
CA ALA A 144 1.33 5.23 9.48
C ALA A 144 2.29 5.61 8.36
N THR A 145 1.78 5.62 7.13
CA THR A 145 2.59 5.87 5.94
C THR A 145 2.98 7.34 5.84
N ASP A 146 4.26 7.62 5.63
CA ASP A 146 4.72 8.91 5.18
C ASP A 146 4.60 8.99 3.66
N ILE A 147 4.12 10.11 3.17
CA ILE A 147 3.99 10.43 1.74
C ILE A 147 4.55 11.82 1.46
N ILE A 148 4.94 12.07 0.21
CA ILE A 148 5.38 13.39 -0.22
C ILE A 148 4.38 13.92 -1.24
N PRO A 149 3.49 14.85 -0.85
CA PRO A 149 2.46 15.38 -1.73
C PRO A 149 3.03 16.01 -3.00
N GLY A 150 2.31 15.85 -4.11
CA GLY A 150 2.66 16.46 -5.39
C GLY A 150 3.76 15.76 -6.19
N THR A 151 4.44 14.75 -5.62
CA THR A 151 5.53 14.05 -6.31
C THR A 151 5.07 13.14 -7.46
N HIS A 152 3.77 12.90 -7.58
CA HIS A 152 3.18 12.17 -8.71
C HIS A 152 3.22 12.96 -10.03
N LYS A 153 3.44 14.27 -9.98
CA LYS A 153 3.36 15.17 -11.16
C LYS A 153 4.58 15.07 -12.08
N GLN A 154 5.72 14.64 -11.53
CA GLN A 154 6.98 14.62 -12.28
C GLN A 154 7.89 13.50 -11.80
N LEU A 155 8.74 13.04 -12.70
CA LEU A 155 9.79 12.09 -12.37
C LEU A 155 10.86 12.75 -11.47
N TYR A 156 11.00 12.25 -10.26
CA TYR A 156 12.15 12.54 -9.42
C TYR A 156 13.17 11.41 -9.53
N ARG A 157 14.26 11.63 -10.23
CA ARG A 157 15.41 10.71 -10.16
C ARG A 157 15.92 10.69 -8.73
N TYR A 158 16.37 9.54 -8.24
CA TYR A 158 16.80 9.42 -6.85
C TYR A 158 17.94 10.38 -6.46
N THR A 159 18.84 10.71 -7.40
CA THR A 159 19.86 11.74 -7.21
C THR A 159 19.22 13.10 -6.89
N ARG A 160 18.24 13.54 -7.67
CA ARG A 160 17.54 14.81 -7.44
C ARG A 160 16.72 14.75 -6.16
N PHE A 161 16.04 13.62 -5.91
CA PHE A 161 15.31 13.40 -4.66
C PHE A 161 16.19 13.67 -3.43
N VAL A 162 17.43 13.15 -3.43
CA VAL A 162 18.39 13.33 -2.32
C VAL A 162 18.95 14.74 -2.28
N LEU A 163 19.41 15.27 -3.41
CA LEU A 163 20.07 16.59 -3.47
C LEU A 163 19.10 17.74 -3.15
N ASP A 164 17.89 17.66 -3.65
CA ASP A 164 16.85 18.68 -3.45
C ASP A 164 16.12 18.49 -2.11
N LYS A 165 16.49 17.45 -1.33
CA LYS A 165 15.90 17.12 -0.02
C LYS A 165 14.36 17.04 -0.07
N VAL A 166 13.84 16.37 -1.08
CA VAL A 166 12.40 16.28 -1.38
C VAL A 166 11.62 15.67 -0.20
N ASP A 167 12.26 14.78 0.56
CA ASP A 167 11.72 14.12 1.75
C ASP A 167 11.33 15.08 2.89
N ARG A 168 11.87 16.30 2.91
CA ARG A 168 11.50 17.30 3.92
C ARG A 168 10.04 17.76 3.84
N ASN A 169 9.42 17.58 2.67
CA ASN A 169 8.01 17.92 2.45
C ASN A 169 7.05 16.76 2.77
N SER A 170 7.55 15.74 3.45
CA SER A 170 6.74 14.57 3.78
C SER A 170 5.65 14.89 4.81
N LYS A 171 4.53 14.19 4.66
CA LYS A 171 3.39 14.23 5.59
C LYS A 171 3.05 12.82 6.03
N ARG A 172 2.72 12.65 7.32
CA ARG A 172 2.19 11.41 7.87
C ARG A 172 0.70 11.33 7.58
N VAL A 173 0.25 10.23 6.95
CA VAL A 173 -1.17 10.00 6.68
C VAL A 173 -1.76 9.14 7.78
N GLU A 174 -2.38 9.80 8.75
CA GLU A 174 -3.10 9.13 9.82
C GLU A 174 -4.56 8.91 9.41
N THR A 175 -5.05 7.71 9.69
CA THR A 175 -6.40 7.28 9.31
C THR A 175 -7.06 6.53 10.45
N ARG A 176 -8.39 6.57 10.48
CA ARG A 176 -9.20 5.73 11.36
C ARG A 176 -9.60 4.45 10.63
N ARG A 177 -9.92 3.44 11.36
CA ARG A 177 -10.47 2.19 10.85
C ARG A 177 -11.67 2.46 9.95
N GLY A 178 -11.66 1.89 8.75
CA GLY A 178 -12.69 2.11 7.73
C GLY A 178 -12.46 3.31 6.82
N ASP A 179 -11.43 4.11 7.06
CA ASP A 179 -11.00 5.15 6.12
C ASP A 179 -10.35 4.54 4.89
N VAL A 180 -10.42 5.28 3.78
CA VAL A 180 -9.81 4.89 2.50
C VAL A 180 -8.86 5.99 2.03
N VAL A 181 -7.61 5.60 1.76
CA VAL A 181 -6.62 6.46 1.11
C VAL A 181 -6.51 6.05 -0.34
N VAL A 182 -6.90 6.93 -1.25
CA VAL A 182 -6.71 6.73 -2.69
C VAL A 182 -5.51 7.55 -3.14
N ARG A 183 -4.55 6.91 -3.81
CA ARG A 183 -3.30 7.55 -4.21
C ARG A 183 -2.78 7.07 -5.56
N ASN A 184 -1.94 7.88 -6.18
CA ASN A 184 -1.14 7.51 -7.35
C ASN A 184 0.10 6.71 -6.92
N SER A 185 0.48 5.68 -7.67
CA SER A 185 1.66 4.85 -7.40
C SER A 185 3.00 5.60 -7.53
N ASN A 186 3.01 6.71 -8.29
CA ASN A 186 4.20 7.56 -8.46
C ASN A 186 4.49 8.48 -7.29
N MET A 187 3.62 8.52 -6.28
CA MET A 187 3.91 9.27 -5.08
C MET A 187 5.07 8.64 -4.32
N TRP A 188 6.06 9.45 -3.96
CA TRP A 188 7.09 9.03 -3.05
C TRP A 188 6.50 8.82 -1.66
N HIS A 189 6.67 7.61 -1.15
CA HIS A 189 6.12 7.21 0.14
C HIS A 189 7.01 6.17 0.82
N ARG A 190 6.72 5.90 2.10
CA ARG A 190 7.33 4.82 2.88
C ARG A 190 6.44 4.39 4.03
N GLY A 191 6.43 3.10 4.34
CA GLY A 191 5.90 2.59 5.60
C GLY A 191 6.84 2.91 6.76
N MET A 192 6.27 3.34 7.86
CA MET A 192 7.03 3.68 9.05
C MET A 192 7.08 2.50 10.02
N THR A 193 8.01 2.58 10.98
CA THR A 193 8.15 1.60 12.06
C THR A 193 6.86 1.50 12.86
N ASN A 194 6.41 0.27 13.11
CA ASN A 194 5.35 -0.02 14.06
C ASN A 194 5.96 -0.22 15.45
N LEU A 195 5.77 0.74 16.33
CA LEU A 195 6.28 0.73 17.70
C LEU A 195 5.34 0.03 18.68
N THR A 196 4.15 -0.37 18.21
CA THR A 196 3.16 -1.07 19.05
C THR A 196 3.45 -2.57 19.14
N LYS A 197 2.66 -3.27 19.92
CA LYS A 197 2.77 -4.73 20.11
C LYS A 197 1.88 -5.54 19.16
N VAL A 198 1.08 -4.87 18.33
CA VAL A 198 0.11 -5.52 17.43
C VAL A 198 0.42 -5.22 15.97
N PRO A 199 0.23 -6.18 15.07
CA PRO A 199 0.37 -5.92 13.64
C PRO A 199 -0.65 -4.89 13.13
N ARG A 200 -0.27 -4.16 12.07
CA ARG A 200 -1.14 -3.20 11.39
C ARG A 200 -1.42 -3.68 9.96
N PRO A 201 -2.53 -4.36 9.73
CA PRO A 201 -2.97 -4.74 8.40
C PRO A 201 -3.66 -3.57 7.67
N MET A 202 -3.49 -3.52 6.34
CA MET A 202 -4.12 -2.57 5.45
C MET A 202 -4.39 -3.23 4.11
N VAL A 203 -5.65 -3.37 3.72
CA VAL A 203 -6.02 -3.92 2.42
C VAL A 203 -5.71 -2.91 1.32
N ALA A 204 -5.21 -3.39 0.20
CA ALA A 204 -4.90 -2.58 -0.97
C ALA A 204 -5.60 -3.15 -2.22
N PHE A 205 -6.33 -2.29 -2.90
CA PHE A 205 -6.87 -2.53 -4.24
C PHE A 205 -6.03 -1.72 -5.23
N THR A 206 -5.41 -2.40 -6.20
CA THR A 206 -4.46 -1.76 -7.11
C THR A 206 -4.86 -1.99 -8.57
N TRP A 207 -4.80 -0.94 -9.38
CA TRP A 207 -5.10 -1.00 -10.82
C TRP A 207 -3.81 -1.00 -11.65
N GLU A 208 -2.79 -1.68 -11.16
CA GLU A 208 -1.54 -1.89 -11.89
C GLU A 208 -1.83 -2.56 -13.25
N ASP A 209 -1.22 -2.03 -14.32
CA ASP A 209 -1.46 -2.46 -15.70
C ASP A 209 -2.95 -2.49 -16.11
N GLY A 210 -3.75 -1.59 -15.51
CA GLY A 210 -5.19 -1.48 -15.75
C GLY A 210 -6.05 -2.38 -14.88
N GLY A 211 -5.45 -3.10 -13.93
CA GLY A 211 -6.10 -4.03 -13.00
C GLY A 211 -5.79 -5.49 -13.27
N SER A 212 -6.46 -6.37 -12.54
CA SER A 212 -6.22 -7.81 -12.57
C SER A 212 -6.52 -8.43 -13.94
N THR A 213 -5.70 -9.38 -14.34
CA THR A 213 -5.95 -10.26 -15.50
C THR A 213 -6.74 -11.50 -15.11
N GLN A 214 -6.94 -11.75 -13.82
CA GLN A 214 -7.74 -12.87 -13.34
C GLN A 214 -9.23 -12.57 -13.49
N PRO A 215 -10.06 -13.56 -13.92
CA PRO A 215 -11.51 -13.37 -14.01
C PRO A 215 -12.12 -12.95 -12.67
N ASP A 216 -11.63 -13.51 -11.58
CA ASP A 216 -12.00 -13.16 -10.22
C ASP A 216 -10.76 -13.01 -9.32
N PRO A 217 -10.29 -11.77 -9.08
CA PRO A 217 -9.10 -11.53 -8.30
C PRO A 217 -9.25 -11.86 -6.82
N PHE A 218 -10.48 -12.05 -6.32
CA PHE A 218 -10.73 -12.42 -4.92
C PHE A 218 -10.63 -13.92 -4.67
N ARG A 219 -10.68 -14.74 -5.73
CA ARG A 219 -10.59 -16.19 -5.66
C ARG A 219 -9.25 -16.78 -6.05
N ILE A 220 -8.25 -15.94 -6.25
CA ILE A 220 -6.87 -16.40 -6.34
C ILE A 220 -6.54 -17.21 -5.07
N HIS A 221 -5.75 -18.26 -5.19
CA HIS A 221 -5.43 -19.16 -4.08
C HIS A 221 -6.66 -19.75 -3.37
N ASP A 222 -7.69 -20.11 -4.15
CA ASP A 222 -8.97 -20.64 -3.64
C ASP A 222 -9.70 -19.67 -2.68
N GLY A 223 -9.47 -18.37 -2.84
CA GLY A 223 -10.03 -17.33 -1.97
C GLY A 223 -9.50 -17.32 -0.54
N LYS A 224 -8.46 -18.11 -0.25
CA LYS A 224 -7.86 -18.19 1.08
C LYS A 224 -6.79 -17.13 1.28
N ILE A 225 -6.67 -16.64 2.51
CA ILE A 225 -5.58 -15.73 2.90
C ILE A 225 -4.25 -16.43 2.68
N ARG A 226 -3.29 -15.71 2.08
CA ARG A 226 -1.95 -16.25 1.86
C ARG A 226 -0.90 -15.16 1.98
N PHE A 227 0.07 -15.38 2.85
CA PHE A 227 1.27 -14.54 2.91
C PHE A 227 2.16 -14.81 1.70
N LEU A 228 2.66 -13.76 1.10
CA LEU A 228 3.43 -13.80 -0.15
C LEU A 228 4.85 -13.30 0.11
N PRO A 229 5.84 -13.83 -0.64
CA PRO A 229 7.18 -13.24 -0.63
C PRO A 229 7.09 -11.76 -1.01
N ASN A 230 7.86 -10.94 -0.30
CA ASN A 230 8.06 -9.54 -0.67
C ASN A 230 8.98 -9.47 -1.91
N TRP A 231 9.46 -8.29 -2.27
CA TRP A 231 10.40 -8.06 -3.38
C TRP A 231 11.78 -8.74 -3.21
N PHE A 232 12.12 -9.23 -2.02
CA PHE A 232 13.27 -10.10 -1.81
C PHE A 232 12.95 -11.55 -2.21
N ARG A 233 13.87 -12.17 -2.94
CA ARG A 233 13.71 -13.59 -3.31
C ARG A 233 13.88 -14.49 -2.09
N PRO A 234 13.10 -15.61 -2.00
CA PRO A 234 13.16 -16.59 -0.91
C PRO A 234 14.41 -17.51 -0.97
N ASN A 235 15.60 -16.94 -0.95
CA ASN A 235 16.86 -17.67 -0.94
C ASN A 235 17.89 -17.00 -0.01
N ARG A 236 19.04 -17.65 0.18
CA ARG A 236 20.10 -17.13 1.04
C ARG A 236 20.53 -15.70 0.66
N MET A 237 20.67 -15.43 -0.63
CA MET A 237 21.06 -14.12 -1.11
C MET A 237 19.97 -13.06 -0.83
N GLY A 238 18.70 -13.40 -1.01
CA GLY A 238 17.58 -12.52 -0.64
C GLY A 238 17.59 -12.16 0.85
N ARG A 239 17.87 -13.12 1.74
CA ARG A 239 18.02 -12.87 3.19
C ARG A 239 19.19 -11.95 3.53
N ILE A 240 20.33 -12.14 2.86
CA ILE A 240 21.52 -11.30 3.05
C ILE A 240 21.20 -9.88 2.57
N ARG A 241 20.61 -9.73 1.39
CA ARG A 241 20.22 -8.44 0.83
C ARG A 241 19.25 -7.70 1.74
N GLU A 242 18.21 -8.39 2.22
CA GLU A 242 17.25 -7.78 3.15
C GLU A 242 17.93 -7.31 4.44
N ARG A 243 18.76 -8.16 5.05
CA ARG A 243 19.51 -7.79 6.26
C ARG A 243 20.41 -6.58 6.04
N VAL A 244 21.15 -6.56 4.95
CA VAL A 244 22.07 -5.45 4.63
C VAL A 244 21.27 -4.17 4.40
N PHE A 245 20.21 -4.22 3.60
CA PHE A 245 19.45 -3.02 3.25
C PHE A 245 18.62 -2.47 4.42
N VAL A 246 18.16 -3.34 5.31
CA VAL A 246 17.40 -2.93 6.49
C VAL A 246 18.34 -2.38 7.59
N ARG A 247 19.46 -3.07 7.89
CA ARG A 247 20.35 -2.69 8.97
C ARG A 247 21.40 -1.62 8.60
N ALA A 248 21.69 -1.51 7.32
CA ALA A 248 22.61 -0.50 6.78
C ALA A 248 21.94 0.27 5.62
N PRO A 249 20.88 1.05 5.89
CA PRO A 249 20.08 1.72 4.87
C PRO A 249 20.90 2.67 3.97
N PHE A 250 22.02 3.17 4.47
CA PHE A 250 22.93 4.00 3.68
C PHE A 250 23.56 3.25 2.49
N ILE A 251 23.82 1.94 2.61
CA ILE A 251 24.34 1.11 1.50
C ILE A 251 23.30 1.07 0.37
N TYR A 252 22.04 0.81 0.71
CA TYR A 252 20.99 0.82 -0.29
C TYR A 252 20.79 2.19 -0.93
N SER A 253 20.84 3.25 -0.12
CA SER A 253 20.76 4.63 -0.61
C SER A 253 21.91 4.97 -1.56
N ALA A 254 23.15 4.58 -1.23
CA ALA A 254 24.31 4.78 -2.10
C ALA A 254 24.20 4.01 -3.43
N LEU A 255 23.74 2.75 -3.37
CA LEU A 255 23.48 1.95 -4.58
C LEU A 255 22.42 2.59 -5.47
N ARG A 256 21.32 3.09 -4.89
CA ARG A 256 20.28 3.79 -5.64
C ARG A 256 20.80 5.09 -6.25
N PHE A 257 21.56 5.86 -5.49
CA PHE A 257 22.17 7.11 -5.97
C PHE A 257 23.06 6.84 -7.20
N GLY A 258 23.98 5.87 -7.09
CA GLY A 258 24.84 5.47 -8.21
C GLY A 258 24.03 4.99 -9.42
N ARG A 259 23.02 4.15 -9.20
CA ARG A 259 22.14 3.65 -10.28
C ARG A 259 21.39 4.78 -10.97
N SER A 260 20.88 5.75 -10.23
CA SER A 260 20.12 6.87 -10.78
C SER A 260 20.95 7.86 -11.59
N LEU A 261 22.28 7.75 -11.57
CA LEU A 261 23.16 8.50 -12.49
C LEU A 261 23.10 7.97 -13.92
N VAL A 262 22.86 6.67 -14.06
CA VAL A 262 22.88 5.95 -15.35
C VAL A 262 21.48 5.69 -15.88
N ASP A 263 20.57 5.25 -14.99
CA ASP A 263 19.20 4.90 -15.34
C ASP A 263 18.28 6.14 -15.27
N LYS A 264 17.59 6.42 -16.38
CA LYS A 264 16.72 7.61 -16.49
C LYS A 264 15.43 7.49 -15.68
N GLU A 265 14.99 6.29 -15.35
CA GLU A 265 13.75 6.03 -14.60
C GLU A 265 13.97 5.77 -13.10
N TYR A 266 15.21 5.90 -12.63
CA TYR A 266 15.57 5.57 -11.25
C TYR A 266 15.91 6.79 -10.41
#